data_9185ed99e27d2ca0d056db04233750ec
#
_entry.id   9185ed99e27d2ca0d056db04233750ec
#
_cell.length_a   1.000
_cell.length_b   1.000
_cell.length_c   1.000
_cell.angle_alpha   90.00
_cell.angle_beta   90.00
_cell.angle_gamma   90.00
#
_symmetry.space_group_name_H-M   'P 1'
#
loop_
_entity.id
_entity.type
_entity.pdbx_description
1 polymer ?
#
loop_
_entity_poly.entity_id
_entity_poly.type
_entity_poly.pdbx_seq_one_letter_code
_entity_poly.pdbx_strand_id
1 'polypeptide(L)'
;MMTLTNAQIGQLAAQFFFAGAGTLSFAILFACPRRALPCCALVGAVGWFIYELAILYGADAAAAALIAVIPLSLAARICAVLLKTPVTVFLLTGIFPLVPGAGIYYTAYYFIQGNNSLALANGISTFKVAVALAVGIALVLGLPLPQAPFWKRK
;
A
#
# COMPACT_ATOMS: atom_id res chain seq x y z
N MET A 1 4.39 22.80 -15.01
CA MET A 1 4.65 21.39 -15.32
C MET A 1 5.98 21.04 -14.69
N MET A 2 6.00 20.33 -13.57
CA MET A 2 7.25 19.92 -12.92
C MET A 2 7.90 18.82 -13.79
N THR A 3 9.01 19.12 -14.40
CA THR A 3 9.83 18.12 -15.10
C THR A 3 10.60 17.35 -14.04
N LEU A 4 10.35 16.04 -13.93
CA LEU A 4 11.09 15.16 -13.03
C LEU A 4 12.58 15.18 -13.42
N THR A 5 13.44 15.47 -12.47
CA THR A 5 14.88 15.41 -12.68
C THR A 5 15.33 13.96 -12.84
N ASN A 6 16.37 13.68 -13.63
CA ASN A 6 16.90 12.33 -13.84
C ASN A 6 17.23 11.61 -12.51
N ALA A 7 17.68 12.35 -11.49
CA ALA A 7 17.90 11.81 -10.15
C ALA A 7 16.61 11.33 -9.47
N GLN A 8 15.51 12.07 -9.62
CA GLN A 8 14.20 11.68 -9.06
C GLN A 8 13.63 10.45 -9.76
N ILE A 9 13.82 10.33 -11.07
CA ILE A 9 13.41 9.13 -11.83
C ILE A 9 14.20 7.91 -11.35
N GLY A 10 15.50 8.04 -11.16
CA GLY A 10 16.32 6.96 -10.62
C GLY A 10 15.91 6.54 -9.21
N GLN A 11 15.57 7.50 -8.35
CA GLN A 11 15.08 7.25 -7.01
C GLN A 11 13.73 6.51 -7.00
N LEU A 12 12.77 6.96 -7.82
CA LEU A 12 11.47 6.31 -7.97
C LEU A 12 11.61 4.86 -8.48
N ALA A 13 12.50 4.64 -9.46
CA ALA A 13 12.76 3.29 -9.95
C ALA A 13 13.34 2.38 -8.86
N ALA A 14 14.34 2.85 -8.11
CA ALA A 14 14.92 2.09 -7.01
C ALA A 14 13.87 1.77 -5.93
N GLN A 15 13.06 2.73 -5.54
CA GLN A 15 11.98 2.54 -4.56
C GLN A 15 10.92 1.55 -5.03
N PHE A 16 10.56 1.57 -6.31
CA PHE A 16 9.67 0.58 -6.92
C PHE A 16 10.21 -0.86 -6.74
N PHE A 17 11.48 -1.07 -7.05
CA PHE A 17 12.11 -2.38 -6.89
C PHE A 17 12.21 -2.82 -5.43
N PHE A 18 12.60 -1.93 -4.53
CA PHE A 18 12.70 -2.25 -3.11
C PHE A 18 11.32 -2.53 -2.48
N ALA A 19 10.29 -1.76 -2.84
CA ALA A 19 8.93 -2.02 -2.39
C ALA A 19 8.42 -3.38 -2.90
N GLY A 20 8.69 -3.71 -4.16
CA GLY A 20 8.35 -5.02 -4.75
C GLY A 20 9.07 -6.16 -4.04
N ALA A 21 10.37 -6.04 -3.78
CA ALA A 21 11.15 -7.04 -3.06
C ALA A 21 10.66 -7.21 -1.61
N GLY A 22 10.37 -6.11 -0.91
CA GLY A 22 9.80 -6.13 0.43
C GLY A 22 8.44 -6.82 0.46
N THR A 23 7.54 -6.47 -0.46
CA THR A 23 6.22 -7.10 -0.58
C THR A 23 6.34 -8.60 -0.91
N LEU A 24 7.27 -8.97 -1.77
CA LEU A 24 7.55 -10.38 -2.09
C LEU A 24 7.99 -11.16 -0.84
N SER A 25 8.86 -10.56 -0.04
CA SER A 25 9.33 -11.17 1.22
C SER A 25 8.18 -11.38 2.20
N PHE A 26 7.28 -10.42 2.34
CA PHE A 26 6.06 -10.59 3.14
C PHE A 26 5.12 -11.64 2.57
N ALA A 27 4.96 -11.70 1.24
CA ALA A 27 4.14 -12.72 0.61
C ALA A 27 4.67 -14.15 0.86
N ILE A 28 5.99 -14.32 0.90
CA ILE A 28 6.64 -15.58 1.26
C ILE A 28 6.41 -15.89 2.74
N LEU A 29 6.58 -14.90 3.62
CA LEU A 29 6.40 -15.04 5.07
C LEU A 29 4.95 -15.46 5.43
N PHE A 30 3.96 -14.92 4.70
CA PHE A 30 2.56 -15.28 4.85
C PHE A 30 2.15 -16.56 4.12
N ALA A 31 3.12 -17.34 3.63
CA ALA A 31 2.89 -18.59 2.90
C ALA A 31 1.91 -18.45 1.73
N CYS A 32 1.95 -17.33 1.02
CA CYS A 32 1.11 -17.13 -0.16
C CYS A 32 1.42 -18.17 -1.25
N PRO A 33 0.41 -18.56 -2.05
CA PRO A 33 0.61 -19.51 -3.14
C PRO A 33 1.71 -19.03 -4.09
N ARG A 34 2.64 -19.90 -4.47
CA ARG A 34 3.79 -19.56 -5.33
C ARG A 34 3.39 -18.82 -6.61
N ARG A 35 2.26 -19.19 -7.21
CA ARG A 35 1.71 -18.54 -8.40
C ARG A 35 1.22 -17.09 -8.15
N ALA A 36 0.92 -16.72 -6.91
CA ALA A 36 0.47 -15.39 -6.54
C ALA A 36 1.63 -14.43 -6.21
N LEU A 37 2.82 -14.94 -5.89
CA LEU A 37 3.97 -14.16 -5.45
C LEU A 37 4.35 -13.00 -6.39
N PRO A 38 4.46 -13.19 -7.73
CA PRO A 38 4.80 -12.09 -8.62
C PRO A 38 3.74 -10.98 -8.63
N CYS A 39 2.46 -11.38 -8.57
CA CYS A 39 1.37 -10.40 -8.50
C CYS A 39 1.36 -9.65 -7.16
N CYS A 40 1.66 -10.30 -6.03
CA CYS A 40 1.80 -9.64 -4.74
C CYS A 40 2.90 -8.57 -4.80
N ALA A 41 4.08 -8.92 -5.29
CA ALA A 41 5.21 -8.01 -5.46
C ALA A 41 4.83 -6.80 -6.32
N LEU A 42 4.16 -7.04 -7.45
CA LEU A 42 3.75 -5.98 -8.37
C LEU A 42 2.72 -5.05 -7.74
N VAL A 43 1.73 -5.59 -7.03
CA VAL A 43 0.69 -4.80 -6.34
C VAL A 43 1.31 -3.86 -5.32
N GLY A 44 2.25 -4.35 -4.50
CA GLY A 44 2.94 -3.50 -3.51
C GLY A 44 3.87 -2.46 -4.15
N ALA A 45 4.62 -2.85 -5.19
CA ALA A 45 5.50 -1.94 -5.92
C ALA A 45 4.72 -0.79 -6.58
N VAL A 46 3.59 -1.08 -7.23
CA VAL A 46 2.72 -0.08 -7.84
C VAL A 46 2.10 0.83 -6.78
N GLY A 47 1.62 0.27 -5.66
CA GLY A 47 1.07 1.07 -4.56
C GLY A 47 2.08 2.06 -4.01
N TRP A 48 3.30 1.60 -3.72
CA TRP A 48 4.37 2.46 -3.21
C TRP A 48 4.80 3.52 -4.23
N PHE A 49 4.92 3.14 -5.50
CA PHE A 49 5.27 4.07 -6.57
C PHE A 49 4.29 5.24 -6.67
N ILE A 50 2.97 4.95 -6.60
CA ILE A 50 1.93 5.97 -6.65
C ILE A 50 1.98 6.86 -5.39
N TYR A 51 2.26 6.27 -4.22
CA TYR A 51 2.44 7.02 -2.98
C TYR A 51 3.58 8.03 -3.08
N GLU A 52 4.76 7.58 -3.48
CA GLU A 52 5.93 8.45 -3.65
C GLU A 52 5.69 9.53 -4.72
N LEU A 53 5.02 9.16 -5.80
CA LEU A 53 4.65 10.12 -6.83
C LEU A 53 3.73 11.22 -6.26
N ALA A 54 2.72 10.85 -5.47
CA ALA A 54 1.82 11.81 -4.83
C ALA A 54 2.56 12.73 -3.85
N ILE A 55 3.49 12.21 -3.07
CA ILE A 55 4.38 13.01 -2.19
C ILE A 55 5.21 14.00 -3.00
N LEU A 56 5.80 13.59 -4.12
CA LEU A 56 6.57 14.47 -5.00
C LEU A 56 5.72 15.62 -5.59
N TYR A 57 4.44 15.39 -5.82
CA TYR A 57 3.49 16.43 -6.24
C TYR A 57 2.95 17.29 -5.09
N GLY A 58 3.45 17.09 -3.86
CA GLY A 58 3.12 17.93 -2.70
C GLY A 58 1.91 17.46 -1.90
N ALA A 59 1.44 16.24 -2.11
CA ALA A 59 0.40 15.67 -1.25
C ALA A 59 0.95 15.39 0.15
N ASP A 60 0.12 15.59 1.18
CA ASP A 60 0.44 15.13 2.52
C ASP A 60 0.35 13.60 2.62
N ALA A 61 0.99 13.01 3.64
CA ALA A 61 1.10 11.56 3.79
C ALA A 61 -0.27 10.83 3.78
N ALA A 62 -1.31 11.43 4.36
CA ALA A 62 -2.64 10.83 4.40
C ALA A 62 -3.32 10.87 3.03
N ALA A 63 -3.23 12.00 2.32
CA ALA A 63 -3.75 12.12 0.96
C ALA A 63 -3.00 11.20 -0.01
N ALA A 64 -1.67 11.14 0.09
CA ALA A 64 -0.84 10.23 -0.71
C ALA A 64 -1.21 8.77 -0.48
N ALA A 65 -1.43 8.37 0.78
CA ALA A 65 -1.86 7.03 1.13
C ALA A 65 -3.25 6.69 0.55
N LEU A 66 -4.19 7.64 0.62
CA LEU A 66 -5.52 7.46 0.02
C LEU A 66 -5.44 7.31 -1.51
N ILE A 67 -4.66 8.16 -2.17
CA ILE A 67 -4.47 8.10 -3.64
C ILE A 67 -3.81 6.79 -4.05
N ALA A 68 -2.86 6.30 -3.29
CA ALA A 68 -2.12 5.07 -3.60
C ALA A 68 -2.92 3.79 -3.32
N VAL A 69 -3.71 3.76 -2.24
CA VAL A 69 -4.43 2.55 -1.84
C VAL A 69 -5.59 2.20 -2.77
N ILE A 70 -6.18 3.17 -3.44
CA ILE A 70 -7.27 2.93 -4.40
C ILE A 70 -6.81 2.07 -5.58
N PRO A 71 -5.80 2.49 -6.38
CA PRO A 71 -5.32 1.65 -7.48
C PRO A 71 -4.65 0.36 -7.01
N LEU A 72 -3.99 0.35 -5.84
CA LEU A 72 -3.47 -0.86 -5.22
C LEU A 72 -4.58 -1.88 -4.94
N SER A 73 -5.66 -1.45 -4.30
CA SER A 73 -6.80 -2.31 -3.99
C SER A 73 -7.50 -2.82 -5.25
N LEU A 74 -7.59 -1.98 -6.28
CA LEU A 74 -8.13 -2.37 -7.58
C LEU A 74 -7.24 -3.44 -8.26
N ALA A 75 -5.93 -3.24 -8.26
CA ALA A 75 -4.97 -4.21 -8.79
C ALA A 75 -5.04 -5.54 -8.02
N ALA A 76 -5.17 -5.51 -6.69
CA ALA A 76 -5.36 -6.68 -5.86
C ALA A 76 -6.63 -7.46 -6.25
N ARG A 77 -7.74 -6.76 -6.53
CA ARG A 77 -9.00 -7.38 -7.00
C ARG A 77 -8.85 -8.02 -8.38
N ILE A 78 -8.17 -7.36 -9.30
CA ILE A 78 -7.90 -7.89 -10.64
C ILE A 78 -7.06 -9.16 -10.53
N CYS A 79 -5.96 -9.13 -9.77
CA CYS A 79 -5.12 -10.30 -9.55
C CYS A 79 -5.90 -11.46 -8.89
N ALA A 80 -6.78 -11.17 -7.95
CA ALA A 80 -7.62 -12.17 -7.29
C ALA A 80 -8.53 -12.89 -8.28
N VAL A 81 -9.15 -12.16 -9.20
CA VAL A 81 -10.01 -12.72 -10.25
C VAL A 81 -9.17 -13.55 -11.25
N LEU A 82 -8.05 -13.02 -11.72
CA LEU A 82 -7.19 -13.69 -12.70
C LEU A 82 -6.59 -14.99 -12.16
N LEU A 83 -6.14 -15.00 -10.91
CA LEU A 83 -5.47 -16.14 -10.30
C LEU A 83 -6.41 -17.04 -9.48
N LYS A 84 -7.72 -16.71 -9.44
CA LYS A 84 -8.74 -17.45 -8.66
C LYS A 84 -8.28 -17.63 -7.20
N THR A 85 -7.76 -16.58 -6.60
CA THR A 85 -7.19 -16.55 -5.25
C THR A 85 -7.92 -15.46 -4.45
N PRO A 86 -8.13 -15.63 -3.13
CA PRO A 86 -8.77 -14.59 -2.32
C PRO A 86 -8.07 -13.24 -2.45
N VAL A 87 -8.85 -12.15 -2.55
CA VAL A 87 -8.32 -10.79 -2.69
C VAL A 87 -7.42 -10.40 -1.51
N THR A 88 -7.70 -10.94 -0.32
CA THR A 88 -6.95 -10.69 0.90
C THR A 88 -5.47 -11.06 0.78
N VAL A 89 -5.13 -12.06 -0.03
CA VAL A 89 -3.74 -12.47 -0.29
C VAL A 89 -2.93 -11.33 -0.92
N PHE A 90 -3.50 -10.68 -1.94
CA PHE A 90 -2.84 -9.58 -2.66
C PHE A 90 -2.92 -8.27 -1.89
N LEU A 91 -4.06 -8.01 -1.25
CA LEU A 91 -4.30 -6.77 -0.52
C LEU A 91 -3.44 -6.71 0.73
N LEU A 92 -3.42 -7.78 1.55
CA LEU A 92 -2.68 -7.81 2.80
C LEU A 92 -1.17 -7.64 2.56
N THR A 93 -0.63 -8.34 1.55
CA THR A 93 0.79 -8.21 1.21
C THR A 93 1.11 -6.87 0.57
N GLY A 94 0.26 -6.39 -0.34
CA GLY A 94 0.49 -5.17 -1.11
C GLY A 94 0.42 -3.89 -0.28
N ILE A 95 -0.36 -3.87 0.80
CA ILE A 95 -0.50 -2.68 1.66
C ILE A 95 0.72 -2.45 2.57
N PHE A 96 1.53 -3.48 2.84
CA PHE A 96 2.63 -3.39 3.79
C PHE A 96 3.57 -2.19 3.60
N PRO A 97 4.01 -1.85 2.38
CA PRO A 97 4.83 -0.66 2.18
C PRO A 97 4.13 0.65 2.59
N LEU A 98 2.80 0.71 2.52
CA LEU A 98 2.01 1.91 2.85
C LEU A 98 1.66 2.01 4.33
N VAL A 99 1.80 0.93 5.11
CA VAL A 99 1.54 0.95 6.55
C VAL A 99 2.50 1.92 7.24
N PRO A 100 2.01 2.88 8.04
CA PRO A 100 2.85 3.92 8.64
C PRO A 100 3.66 3.39 9.83
N GLY A 101 4.51 2.37 9.61
CA GLY A 101 5.30 1.69 10.65
C GLY A 101 6.23 2.62 11.40
N ALA A 102 6.94 3.50 10.68
CA ALA A 102 7.81 4.50 11.29
C ALA A 102 7.03 5.46 12.21
N GLY A 103 5.84 5.90 11.78
CA GLY A 103 4.98 6.76 12.59
C GLY A 103 4.52 6.09 13.88
N ILE A 104 4.15 4.80 13.81
CA ILE A 104 3.81 4.00 15.00
C ILE A 104 5.01 3.91 15.95
N TYR A 105 6.18 3.59 15.41
CA TYR A 105 7.43 3.48 16.17
C TYR A 105 7.76 4.81 16.88
N TYR A 106 7.79 5.93 16.16
CA TYR A 106 8.14 7.22 16.75
C TYR A 106 7.10 7.71 17.76
N THR A 107 5.82 7.40 17.55
CA THR A 107 4.77 7.69 18.54
C THR A 107 5.07 6.99 19.86
N ALA A 108 5.36 5.68 19.83
CA ALA A 108 5.70 4.91 21.02
C ALA A 108 7.02 5.37 21.65
N TYR A 109 8.04 5.63 20.84
CA TYR A 109 9.36 6.10 21.26
C TYR A 109 9.27 7.41 22.07
N TYR A 110 8.60 8.44 21.53
CA TYR A 110 8.45 9.72 22.22
C TYR A 110 7.55 9.62 23.45
N PHE A 111 6.55 8.74 23.43
CA PHE A 111 5.72 8.47 24.59
C PHE A 111 6.53 7.89 25.76
N ILE A 112 7.38 6.90 25.50
CA ILE A 112 8.25 6.29 26.51
C ILE A 112 9.27 7.31 27.06
N GLN A 113 9.76 8.22 26.20
CA GLN A 113 10.66 9.30 26.61
C GLN A 113 9.98 10.45 27.37
N GLY A 114 8.67 10.40 27.59
CA GLY A 114 7.92 11.45 28.26
C GLY A 114 7.66 12.70 27.42
N ASN A 115 8.02 12.68 26.12
CA ASN A 115 7.78 13.80 25.20
C ASN A 115 6.38 13.68 24.58
N ASN A 116 5.38 14.04 25.38
CA ASN A 116 3.97 13.88 25.00
C ASN A 116 3.58 14.71 23.77
N SER A 117 4.19 15.87 23.54
CA SER A 117 3.87 16.73 22.40
C SER A 117 4.29 16.09 21.08
N LEU A 118 5.51 15.55 21.00
CA LEU A 118 6.00 14.83 19.81
C LEU A 118 5.28 13.48 19.64
N ALA A 119 4.98 12.78 20.72
CA ALA A 119 4.20 11.54 20.68
C ALA A 119 2.80 11.79 20.07
N LEU A 120 2.11 12.84 20.54
CA LEU A 120 0.79 13.19 20.03
C LEU A 120 0.83 13.63 18.56
N ALA A 121 1.80 14.45 18.15
CA ALA A 121 1.94 14.89 16.76
C ALA A 121 2.17 13.72 15.79
N ASN A 122 3.09 12.80 16.14
CA ASN A 122 3.33 11.59 15.34
C ASN A 122 2.11 10.66 15.35
N GLY A 123 1.45 10.49 16.49
CA GLY A 123 0.25 9.67 16.64
C GLY A 123 -0.90 10.15 15.77
N ILE A 124 -1.19 11.44 15.76
CA ILE A 124 -2.23 12.03 14.92
C ILE A 124 -1.92 11.83 13.43
N SER A 125 -0.68 12.10 13.01
CA SER A 125 -0.26 11.89 11.62
C SER A 125 -0.41 10.42 11.20
N THR A 126 0.07 9.51 12.02
CA THR A 126 -0.03 8.06 11.81
C THR A 126 -1.49 7.60 11.72
N PHE A 127 -2.34 8.09 12.61
CA PHE A 127 -3.77 7.79 12.62
C PHE A 127 -4.47 8.26 11.35
N LYS A 128 -4.15 9.47 10.87
CA LYS A 128 -4.69 9.99 9.59
C LYS A 128 -4.35 9.07 8.42
N VAL A 129 -3.11 8.60 8.33
CA VAL A 129 -2.69 7.65 7.27
C VAL A 129 -3.45 6.33 7.40
N ALA A 130 -3.57 5.78 8.61
CA ALA A 130 -4.29 4.52 8.82
C ALA A 130 -5.77 4.62 8.44
N VAL A 131 -6.44 5.72 8.78
CA VAL A 131 -7.83 5.99 8.38
C VAL A 131 -7.94 6.13 6.87
N ALA A 132 -7.02 6.86 6.22
CA ALA A 132 -6.99 7.02 4.76
C ALA A 132 -6.88 5.66 4.04
N LEU A 133 -5.99 4.78 4.52
CA LEU A 133 -5.85 3.43 3.99
C LEU A 133 -7.13 2.60 4.18
N ALA A 134 -7.71 2.62 5.38
CA ALA A 134 -8.93 1.87 5.69
C ALA A 134 -10.12 2.31 4.82
N VAL A 135 -10.32 3.63 4.68
CA VAL A 135 -11.38 4.21 3.85
C VAL A 135 -11.17 3.87 2.38
N GLY A 136 -9.95 4.01 1.86
CA GLY A 136 -9.65 3.69 0.46
C GLY A 136 -9.88 2.21 0.13
N ILE A 137 -9.48 1.29 1.02
CA ILE A 137 -9.77 -0.14 0.87
C ILE A 137 -11.27 -0.40 0.90
N ALA A 138 -11.98 0.17 1.88
CA ALA A 138 -13.42 -0.04 2.03
C ALA A 138 -14.19 0.45 0.80
N LEU A 139 -13.83 1.62 0.25
CA LEU A 139 -14.41 2.16 -0.97
C LEU A 139 -14.24 1.19 -2.15
N VAL A 140 -13.03 0.70 -2.38
CA VAL A 140 -12.76 -0.18 -3.52
C VAL A 140 -13.39 -1.56 -3.32
N LEU A 141 -13.32 -2.14 -2.12
CA LEU A 141 -13.94 -3.46 -1.85
C LEU A 141 -15.46 -3.42 -1.85
N GLY A 142 -16.06 -2.29 -1.48
CA GLY A 142 -17.50 -2.06 -1.52
C GLY A 142 -18.08 -1.92 -2.94
N LEU A 143 -17.24 -1.63 -3.95
CA LEU A 143 -17.72 -1.56 -5.33
C LEU A 143 -18.11 -2.95 -5.86
N PRO A 144 -19.32 -3.14 -6.43
CA PRO A 144 -19.65 -4.40 -7.08
C PRO A 144 -18.76 -4.58 -8.32
N LEU A 145 -17.87 -5.59 -8.30
CA LEU A 145 -17.22 -6.00 -9.54
C LEU A 145 -18.22 -6.79 -10.39
N PRO A 146 -18.20 -6.60 -11.73
CA PRO A 146 -18.90 -7.52 -12.61
C PRO A 146 -18.42 -8.94 -12.30
N GLN A 147 -19.33 -9.78 -11.89
CA GLN A 147 -19.02 -11.19 -11.58
C GLN A 147 -18.44 -11.81 -12.84
N ALA A 148 -17.18 -12.22 -12.76
CA ALA A 148 -16.55 -12.92 -13.88
C ALA A 148 -17.41 -14.16 -14.21
N PRO A 149 -17.75 -14.40 -15.49
CA PRO A 149 -18.75 -15.41 -15.89
C PRO A 149 -18.39 -16.85 -15.49
N PHE A 150 -17.17 -17.10 -15.04
CA PHE A 150 -16.70 -18.43 -14.58
C PHE A 150 -16.97 -18.70 -13.08
N TRP A 151 -17.58 -17.77 -12.32
CA TRP A 151 -18.02 -18.02 -10.94
C TRP A 151 -19.40 -18.72 -10.87
N LYS A 152 -20.08 -18.97 -11.98
CA LYS A 152 -21.24 -19.85 -11.99
C LYS A 152 -20.76 -21.26 -11.64
N ARG A 153 -20.92 -21.61 -10.37
CA ARG A 153 -20.81 -22.99 -9.90
C ARG A 153 -21.71 -23.88 -10.77
N LYS A 154 -21.12 -24.93 -11.34
CA LYS A 154 -21.87 -26.18 -11.60
C LYS A 154 -22.10 -26.86 -10.26
#